data_8dbf24e7a483a45b6b58ad5828323a74
#
_entry.id   8dbf24e7a483a45b6b58ad5828323a74
#
_cell.length_a   1.000
_cell.length_b   1.000
_cell.length_c   1.000
_cell.angle_alpha   90.00
_cell.angle_beta   90.00
_cell.angle_gamma   90.00
#
_symmetry.space_group_name_H-M   'P 1'
#
loop_
_entity.id
_entity.type
_entity.pdbx_description
1 polymer ?
#
loop_
_entity_poly.entity_id
_entity_poly.type
_entity_poly.pdbx_seq_one_letter_code
_entity_poly.pdbx_strand_id
1 'polypeptide(L)'
;MTLFIYDTMERQKVQFTPRSDGEVSMYVCGPTVYDVPHLGHGRTALTYDVIRRYLEWTGLRVTVASNVTDIDDKIIARAQREESTEPDVAARFTLAYDEQMDRLGVIPPDSRPHATQFIDGMIEIIKELVDVGAAYVVPEKGVYFSVADLAEYGHLAGRTLDQ
;
A
#
# COMPACT_ATOMS: atom_id res chain seq x y z
N MET A 1 -7.20 4.67 28.49
CA MET A 1 -8.38 4.04 27.83
C MET A 1 -7.86 2.84 27.05
N THR A 2 -8.48 1.66 27.16
CA THR A 2 -8.00 0.46 26.47
C THR A 2 -8.64 0.40 25.08
N LEU A 3 -7.81 0.46 24.03
CA LEU A 3 -8.24 0.35 22.64
C LEU A 3 -8.16 -1.11 22.18
N PHE A 4 -9.18 -1.57 21.45
CA PHE A 4 -9.20 -2.87 20.79
C PHE A 4 -9.31 -2.66 19.28
N ILE A 5 -8.47 -3.34 18.51
CA ILE A 5 -8.47 -3.31 17.06
C ILE A 5 -8.67 -4.73 16.54
N TYR A 6 -9.42 -4.89 15.44
CA TYR A 6 -9.54 -6.18 14.79
C TYR A 6 -8.22 -6.54 14.11
N ASP A 7 -7.64 -7.65 14.53
CA ASP A 7 -6.44 -8.22 13.95
C ASP A 7 -6.84 -9.28 12.92
N THR A 8 -6.37 -9.10 11.68
CA THR A 8 -6.72 -10.00 10.57
C THR A 8 -6.04 -11.37 10.74
N MET A 9 -4.83 -11.43 11.29
CA MET A 9 -4.13 -12.68 11.56
C MET A 9 -4.83 -13.49 12.64
N GLU A 10 -5.17 -12.83 13.76
CA GLU A 10 -5.86 -13.44 14.91
C GLU A 10 -7.36 -13.63 14.66
N ARG A 11 -7.93 -12.98 13.64
CA ARG A 11 -9.36 -12.99 13.28
C ARG A 11 -10.29 -12.59 14.41
N GLN A 12 -9.81 -11.76 15.32
CA GLN A 12 -10.54 -11.26 16.47
C GLN A 12 -10.10 -9.86 16.87
N LYS A 13 -10.87 -9.22 17.75
CA LYS A 13 -10.43 -7.96 18.33
C LYS A 13 -9.40 -8.24 19.42
N VAL A 14 -8.23 -7.65 19.28
CA VAL A 14 -7.14 -7.72 20.25
C VAL A 14 -6.89 -6.36 20.88
N GLN A 15 -6.35 -6.34 22.07
CA GLN A 15 -5.91 -5.10 22.70
C GLN A 15 -4.76 -4.51 21.90
N PHE A 16 -4.92 -3.25 21.51
CA PHE A 16 -3.86 -2.52 20.80
C PHE A 16 -2.74 -2.14 21.77
N THR A 17 -1.54 -2.54 21.44
CA THR A 17 -0.32 -2.17 22.16
C THR A 17 0.70 -1.63 21.15
N PRO A 18 1.16 -0.37 21.27
CA PRO A 18 2.22 0.17 20.43
C PRO A 18 3.51 -0.65 20.55
N ARG A 19 4.28 -0.77 19.46
CA ARG A 19 5.61 -1.41 19.49
C ARG A 19 6.63 -0.60 20.27
N SER A 20 6.51 0.73 20.21
CA SER A 20 7.33 1.69 20.95
C SER A 20 6.43 2.48 21.88
N ASP A 21 6.89 2.77 23.09
CA ASP A 21 6.10 3.49 24.07
C ASP A 21 5.75 4.90 23.57
N GLY A 22 4.47 5.21 23.59
CA GLY A 22 3.94 6.50 23.12
C GLY A 22 3.95 6.73 21.61
N GLU A 23 4.40 5.76 20.77
CA GLU A 23 4.56 5.95 19.34
C GLU A 23 3.84 4.88 18.51
N VAL A 24 3.22 5.29 17.41
CA VAL A 24 2.57 4.40 16.44
C VAL A 24 3.05 4.74 15.03
N SER A 25 3.53 3.73 14.31
CA SER A 25 3.79 3.82 12.88
C SER A 25 2.70 3.08 12.13
N MET A 26 2.07 3.78 11.18
CA MET A 26 1.03 3.23 10.31
C MET A 26 1.52 3.21 8.86
N TYR A 27 1.35 2.08 8.18
CA TYR A 27 1.46 2.02 6.74
C TYR A 27 0.08 1.78 6.13
N VAL A 28 -0.30 2.65 5.19
CA VAL A 28 -1.57 2.57 4.49
C VAL A 28 -1.29 2.42 3.00
N CYS A 29 -1.80 1.35 2.38
CA CYS A 29 -1.67 1.17 0.95
C CYS A 29 -2.34 2.33 0.20
N GLY A 30 -1.56 3.02 -0.63
CA GLY A 30 -2.01 4.18 -1.38
C GLY A 30 -2.66 3.83 -2.72
N PRO A 31 -3.04 4.83 -3.52
CA PRO A 31 -3.72 4.62 -4.79
C PRO A 31 -2.76 4.16 -5.90
N THR A 32 -3.31 3.42 -6.88
CA THR A 32 -2.73 3.32 -8.23
C THR A 32 -3.30 4.46 -9.06
N VAL A 33 -2.43 5.33 -9.53
CA VAL A 33 -2.81 6.65 -10.10
C VAL A 33 -2.99 6.59 -11.64
N TYR A 34 -4.00 5.86 -12.08
CA TYR A 34 -4.35 5.70 -13.50
C TYR A 34 -5.69 6.35 -13.88
N ASP A 35 -6.52 6.75 -12.92
CA ASP A 35 -7.81 7.40 -13.12
C ASP A 35 -8.20 8.27 -11.93
N VAL A 36 -9.27 9.05 -12.06
CA VAL A 36 -9.82 9.86 -10.97
C VAL A 36 -10.23 8.99 -9.77
N PRO A 37 -10.04 9.46 -8.52
CA PRO A 37 -10.46 8.71 -7.36
C PRO A 37 -11.98 8.56 -7.30
N HIS A 38 -12.44 7.42 -6.82
CA HIS A 38 -13.84 7.15 -6.58
C HIS A 38 -14.15 7.06 -5.07
N LEU A 39 -15.41 6.90 -4.71
CA LEU A 39 -15.88 6.84 -3.32
C LEU A 39 -15.12 5.82 -2.46
N GLY A 40 -14.68 4.68 -3.05
CA GLY A 40 -13.88 3.68 -2.35
C GLY A 40 -12.55 4.23 -1.85
N HIS A 41 -11.86 5.06 -2.65
CA HIS A 41 -10.64 5.73 -2.23
C HIS A 41 -10.89 6.69 -1.05
N GLY A 42 -11.94 7.52 -1.15
CA GLY A 42 -12.33 8.42 -0.07
C GLY A 42 -12.67 7.68 1.22
N ARG A 43 -13.42 6.57 1.13
CA ARG A 43 -13.74 5.74 2.29
C ARG A 43 -12.49 5.18 2.97
N THR A 44 -11.54 4.67 2.19
CA THR A 44 -10.28 4.15 2.73
C THR A 44 -9.49 5.25 3.43
N ALA A 45 -9.28 6.38 2.75
CA ALA A 45 -8.53 7.50 3.30
C ALA A 45 -9.15 8.03 4.60
N LEU A 46 -10.46 8.27 4.63
CA LEU A 46 -11.18 8.73 5.83
C LEU A 46 -11.12 7.71 6.97
N THR A 47 -11.18 6.41 6.68
CA THR A 47 -11.09 5.39 7.73
C THR A 47 -9.76 5.48 8.46
N TYR A 48 -8.65 5.57 7.75
CA TYR A 48 -7.33 5.66 8.36
C TYR A 48 -7.05 7.04 8.96
N ASP A 49 -7.61 8.11 8.41
CA ASP A 49 -7.55 9.45 9.01
C ASP A 49 -8.26 9.48 10.38
N VAL A 50 -9.43 8.87 10.49
CA VAL A 50 -10.14 8.75 11.78
C VAL A 50 -9.32 7.93 12.78
N ILE A 51 -8.69 6.83 12.37
CA ILE A 51 -7.82 6.02 13.24
C ILE A 51 -6.63 6.86 13.70
N ARG A 52 -5.95 7.57 12.80
CA ARG A 52 -4.84 8.49 13.12
C ARG A 52 -5.27 9.52 14.16
N ARG A 53 -6.33 10.27 13.90
CA ARG A 53 -6.83 11.31 14.81
C ARG A 53 -7.21 10.75 16.17
N TYR A 54 -7.83 9.58 16.21
CA TYR A 54 -8.19 8.93 17.47
C TYR A 54 -6.96 8.55 18.28
N LEU A 55 -5.95 7.94 17.67
CA LEU A 55 -4.69 7.58 18.31
C LEU A 55 -3.96 8.83 18.85
N GLU A 56 -3.88 9.90 18.04
CA GLU A 56 -3.31 11.18 18.45
C GLU A 56 -4.09 11.81 19.62
N TRP A 57 -5.42 11.75 19.56
CA TRP A 57 -6.28 12.23 20.66
C TRP A 57 -6.06 11.45 21.95
N THR A 58 -5.69 10.18 21.90
CA THR A 58 -5.34 9.38 23.10
C THR A 58 -3.95 9.66 23.61
N GLY A 59 -3.19 10.58 23.01
CA GLY A 59 -1.86 11.02 23.44
C GLY A 59 -0.70 10.26 22.77
N LEU A 60 -0.97 9.45 21.76
CA LEU A 60 0.07 8.75 21.00
C LEU A 60 0.61 9.65 19.86
N ARG A 61 1.91 9.56 19.59
CA ARG A 61 2.51 10.15 18.39
C ARG A 61 2.35 9.19 17.23
N VAL A 62 1.63 9.62 16.18
CA VAL A 62 1.35 8.78 15.01
C VAL A 62 2.14 9.27 13.81
N THR A 63 2.88 8.36 13.18
CA THR A 63 3.56 8.60 11.89
C THR A 63 2.92 7.73 10.83
N VAL A 64 2.46 8.33 9.75
CA VAL A 64 1.74 7.65 8.67
C VAL A 64 2.58 7.67 7.38
N ALA A 65 2.81 6.50 6.80
CA ALA A 65 3.33 6.35 5.45
C ALA A 65 2.24 5.81 4.53
N SER A 66 2.11 6.40 3.34
CA SER A 66 1.20 5.91 2.30
C SER A 66 1.87 6.06 0.94
N ASN A 67 2.00 4.96 0.20
CA ASN A 67 2.67 4.98 -1.10
C ASN A 67 1.78 5.55 -2.20
N VAL A 68 2.42 5.90 -3.32
CA VAL A 68 1.78 6.12 -4.62
C VAL A 68 2.28 5.05 -5.57
N THR A 69 1.36 4.26 -6.14
CA THR A 69 1.69 3.31 -7.20
C THR A 69 1.59 4.04 -8.54
N ASP A 70 2.72 4.61 -8.95
CA ASP A 70 2.88 5.44 -10.16
C ASP A 70 3.52 4.67 -11.32
N ILE A 71 3.62 3.34 -11.21
CA ILE A 71 3.97 2.38 -12.25
C ILE A 71 3.06 1.16 -12.13
N ASP A 72 2.29 0.86 -13.20
CA ASP A 72 1.32 -0.25 -13.25
C ASP A 72 0.84 -0.43 -14.70
N ASP A 73 0.43 -1.63 -15.07
CA ASP A 73 -0.10 -1.91 -16.43
C ASP A 73 -1.29 -1.01 -16.78
N LYS A 74 -2.09 -0.60 -15.82
CA LYS A 74 -3.23 0.31 -16.03
C LYS A 74 -2.79 1.71 -16.41
N ILE A 75 -1.66 2.20 -15.86
CA ILE A 75 -1.06 3.49 -16.22
C ILE A 75 -0.53 3.41 -17.63
N ILE A 76 0.18 2.34 -18.00
CA ILE A 76 0.69 2.10 -19.36
C ILE A 76 -0.47 2.08 -20.36
N ALA A 77 -1.50 1.29 -20.10
CA ALA A 77 -2.67 1.20 -20.98
C ALA A 77 -3.41 2.55 -21.10
N ARG A 78 -3.45 3.33 -20.04
CA ARG A 78 -4.05 4.67 -20.04
C ARG A 78 -3.24 5.65 -20.88
N ALA A 79 -1.91 5.66 -20.73
CA ALA A 79 -1.00 6.50 -21.49
C ALA A 79 -1.09 6.22 -22.99
N GLN A 80 -1.09 4.95 -23.38
CA GLN A 80 -1.25 4.53 -24.78
C GLN A 80 -2.59 4.99 -25.36
N ARG A 81 -3.69 4.83 -24.61
CA ARG A 81 -5.03 5.25 -25.08
C ARG A 81 -5.16 6.75 -25.27
N GLU A 82 -4.45 7.55 -24.47
CA GLU A 82 -4.50 9.00 -24.50
C GLU A 82 -3.36 9.64 -25.31
N GLU A 83 -2.52 8.84 -25.96
CA GLU A 83 -1.32 9.31 -26.67
C GLU A 83 -0.44 10.20 -25.78
N SER A 84 -0.28 9.80 -24.52
CA SER A 84 0.45 10.50 -23.45
C SER A 84 1.59 9.63 -22.92
N THR A 85 2.34 10.12 -21.95
CA THR A 85 3.38 9.37 -21.25
C THR A 85 2.87 8.84 -19.90
N GLU A 86 3.44 7.72 -19.43
CA GLU A 86 3.12 7.15 -18.11
C GLU A 86 3.36 8.15 -16.97
N PRO A 87 4.49 8.90 -16.93
CA PRO A 87 4.71 9.93 -15.91
C PRO A 87 3.65 11.04 -15.92
N ASP A 88 3.19 11.50 -17.12
CA ASP A 88 2.16 12.53 -17.20
C ASP A 88 0.81 12.04 -16.69
N VAL A 89 0.44 10.80 -17.03
CA VAL A 89 -0.77 10.15 -16.51
C VAL A 89 -0.69 10.03 -14.99
N ALA A 90 0.42 9.49 -14.47
CA ALA A 90 0.62 9.31 -13.03
C ALA A 90 0.59 10.64 -12.27
N ALA A 91 1.29 11.66 -12.75
CA ALA A 91 1.32 12.99 -12.12
C ALA A 91 -0.07 13.63 -12.08
N ARG A 92 -0.82 13.58 -13.19
CA ARG A 92 -2.17 14.13 -13.29
C ARG A 92 -3.14 13.49 -12.29
N PHE A 93 -3.15 12.15 -12.21
CA PHE A 93 -4.07 11.45 -11.31
C PHE A 93 -3.61 11.43 -9.86
N THR A 94 -2.31 11.59 -9.59
CA THR A 94 -1.82 11.89 -8.24
C THR A 94 -2.38 13.22 -7.76
N LEU A 95 -2.29 14.27 -8.58
CA LEU A 95 -2.85 15.58 -8.24
C LEU A 95 -4.36 15.51 -8.02
N ALA A 96 -5.08 14.84 -8.92
CA ALA A 96 -6.53 14.66 -8.79
C ALA A 96 -6.92 13.91 -7.51
N TYR A 97 -6.13 12.90 -7.10
CA TYR A 97 -6.32 12.21 -5.84
C TYR A 97 -6.11 13.14 -4.65
N ASP A 98 -5.02 13.89 -4.64
CA ASP A 98 -4.68 14.80 -3.56
C ASP A 98 -5.71 15.89 -3.34
N GLU A 99 -6.17 16.51 -4.41
CA GLU A 99 -7.24 17.51 -4.37
C GLU A 99 -8.53 16.95 -3.76
N GLN A 100 -8.91 15.72 -4.08
CA GLN A 100 -10.12 15.13 -3.51
C GLN A 100 -9.92 14.75 -2.04
N MET A 101 -8.75 14.26 -1.64
CA MET A 101 -8.46 13.95 -0.23
C MET A 101 -8.39 15.23 0.61
N ASP A 102 -7.81 16.30 0.08
CA ASP A 102 -7.81 17.63 0.73
C ASP A 102 -9.23 18.15 0.95
N ARG A 103 -10.09 18.08 -0.08
CA ARG A 103 -11.50 18.46 0.02
C ARG A 103 -12.29 17.63 1.06
N LEU A 104 -11.89 16.41 1.33
CA LEU A 104 -12.45 15.57 2.38
C LEU A 104 -11.86 15.89 3.77
N GLY A 105 -10.86 16.75 3.86
CA GLY A 105 -10.16 17.10 5.10
C GLY A 105 -9.27 15.99 5.66
N VAL A 106 -8.83 15.07 4.81
CA VAL A 106 -7.89 14.00 5.17
C VAL A 106 -6.52 14.60 5.42
N ILE A 107 -5.89 14.27 6.54
CA ILE A 107 -4.53 14.71 6.85
C ILE A 107 -3.55 14.00 5.91
N PRO A 108 -2.67 14.72 5.17
CA PRO A 108 -1.66 14.09 4.35
C PRO A 108 -0.77 13.13 5.16
N PRO A 109 -0.27 12.04 4.56
CA PRO A 109 0.69 11.17 5.23
C PRO A 109 2.03 11.90 5.47
N ASP A 110 2.75 11.50 6.52
CA ASP A 110 4.06 12.07 6.85
C ASP A 110 5.15 11.63 5.86
N SER A 111 4.95 10.48 5.21
CA SER A 111 5.83 9.96 4.15
C SER A 111 5.01 9.42 3.00
N ARG A 112 5.41 9.77 1.77
CA ARG A 112 4.69 9.40 0.56
C ARG A 112 5.64 8.88 -0.53
N PRO A 113 6.15 7.64 -0.37
CA PRO A 113 7.04 7.04 -1.36
C PRO A 113 6.29 6.74 -2.67
N HIS A 114 6.92 7.03 -3.78
CA HIS A 114 6.47 6.65 -5.12
C HIS A 114 7.16 5.36 -5.56
N ALA A 115 6.42 4.42 -6.14
CA ALA A 115 6.96 3.12 -6.54
C ALA A 115 8.13 3.27 -7.53
N THR A 116 8.08 4.23 -8.44
CA THR A 116 9.16 4.53 -9.39
C THR A 116 10.48 4.91 -8.74
N GLN A 117 10.47 5.43 -7.51
CA GLN A 117 11.67 5.80 -6.76
C GLN A 117 12.42 4.60 -6.17
N PHE A 118 11.79 3.42 -6.17
CA PHE A 118 12.30 2.21 -5.50
C PHE A 118 12.58 1.06 -6.45
N ILE A 119 12.58 1.28 -7.76
CA ILE A 119 12.78 0.23 -8.77
C ILE A 119 14.10 -0.51 -8.56
N ASP A 120 15.19 0.21 -8.32
CA ASP A 120 16.50 -0.42 -8.10
C ASP A 120 16.48 -1.34 -6.87
N GLY A 121 15.91 -0.88 -5.76
CA GLY A 121 15.76 -1.70 -4.55
C GLY A 121 14.82 -2.90 -4.78
N MET A 122 13.75 -2.76 -5.57
CA MET A 122 12.90 -3.89 -5.95
C MET A 122 13.68 -4.93 -6.77
N ILE A 123 14.52 -4.49 -7.70
CA ILE A 123 15.38 -5.37 -8.51
C ILE A 123 16.38 -6.13 -7.62
N GLU A 124 16.97 -5.47 -6.63
CA GLU A 124 17.87 -6.11 -5.67
C GLU A 124 17.16 -7.22 -4.90
N ILE A 125 15.99 -6.95 -4.33
CA ILE A 125 15.19 -7.94 -3.62
C ILE A 125 14.81 -9.11 -4.54
N ILE A 126 14.41 -8.84 -5.78
CA ILE A 126 14.07 -9.87 -6.76
C ILE A 126 15.27 -10.78 -7.05
N LYS A 127 16.48 -10.20 -7.21
CA LYS A 127 17.70 -10.98 -7.41
C LYS A 127 17.99 -11.89 -6.20
N GLU A 128 17.90 -11.36 -4.99
CA GLU A 128 18.07 -12.15 -3.77
C GLU A 128 17.09 -13.33 -3.70
N LEU A 129 15.80 -13.10 -4.05
CA LEU A 129 14.79 -14.14 -4.08
C LEU A 129 15.10 -15.24 -5.12
N VAL A 130 15.64 -14.87 -6.27
CA VAL A 130 16.10 -15.83 -7.30
C VAL A 130 17.31 -16.59 -6.80
N ASP A 131 18.28 -15.93 -6.19
CA ASP A 131 19.53 -16.55 -5.69
C ASP A 131 19.26 -17.57 -4.59
N VAL A 132 18.27 -17.34 -3.72
CA VAL A 132 17.87 -18.30 -2.68
C VAL A 132 16.86 -19.34 -3.17
N GLY A 133 16.45 -19.30 -4.45
CA GLY A 133 15.53 -20.26 -5.06
C GLY A 133 14.05 -20.03 -4.70
N ALA A 134 13.71 -18.92 -4.04
CA ALA A 134 12.32 -18.56 -3.71
C ALA A 134 11.56 -17.94 -4.90
N ALA A 135 12.27 -17.50 -5.92
CA ALA A 135 11.71 -17.00 -7.16
C ALA A 135 12.37 -17.64 -8.39
N TYR A 136 11.69 -17.65 -9.51
CA TYR A 136 12.16 -18.24 -10.76
C TYR A 136 11.86 -17.36 -11.96
N VAL A 137 12.73 -17.44 -12.97
CA VAL A 137 12.61 -16.68 -14.22
C VAL A 137 11.77 -17.47 -15.22
N VAL A 138 10.75 -16.84 -15.78
CA VAL A 138 10.03 -17.35 -16.95
C VAL A 138 10.43 -16.51 -18.16
N PRO A 139 11.12 -17.08 -19.16
CA PRO A 139 11.57 -16.33 -20.33
C PRO A 139 10.45 -15.52 -20.97
N GLU A 140 10.73 -14.28 -21.31
CA GLU A 140 9.81 -13.32 -21.94
C GLU A 140 8.57 -12.93 -21.10
N LYS A 141 8.42 -13.48 -19.89
CA LYS A 141 7.27 -13.16 -19.00
C LYS A 141 7.67 -12.44 -17.73
N GLY A 142 8.87 -12.70 -17.18
CA GLY A 142 9.35 -12.04 -15.98
C GLY A 142 9.80 -13.03 -14.88
N VAL A 143 9.87 -12.53 -13.66
CA VAL A 143 10.26 -13.30 -12.48
C VAL A 143 9.02 -13.55 -11.61
N TYR A 144 8.86 -14.77 -11.14
CA TYR A 144 7.72 -15.19 -10.34
C TYR A 144 8.19 -15.77 -9.00
N PHE A 145 7.48 -15.45 -7.93
CA PHE A 145 7.71 -16.03 -6.62
C PHE A 145 7.07 -17.42 -6.54
N SER A 146 7.76 -18.39 -5.94
CA SER A 146 7.24 -19.74 -5.74
C SER A 146 6.35 -19.79 -4.49
N VAL A 147 5.08 -19.48 -4.64
CA VAL A 147 4.12 -19.46 -3.51
C VAL A 147 3.94 -20.83 -2.86
N ALA A 148 4.15 -21.91 -3.61
CA ALA A 148 4.02 -23.28 -3.11
C ALA A 148 5.10 -23.64 -2.08
N ASP A 149 6.26 -22.99 -2.16
CA ASP A 149 7.39 -23.23 -1.26
C ASP A 149 7.31 -22.43 0.05
N LEU A 150 6.34 -21.50 0.16
CA LEU A 150 6.09 -20.72 1.37
C LEU A 150 4.94 -21.33 2.17
N ALA A 151 5.25 -22.11 3.20
CA ALA A 151 4.27 -22.84 4.01
C ALA A 151 3.19 -21.92 4.64
N GLU A 152 3.51 -20.67 4.93
CA GLU A 152 2.60 -19.70 5.55
C GLU A 152 1.84 -18.83 4.52
N TYR A 153 2.03 -19.10 3.22
CA TYR A 153 1.33 -18.32 2.20
C TYR A 153 -0.18 -18.42 2.35
N GLY A 154 -0.84 -17.27 2.40
CA GLY A 154 -2.29 -17.19 2.57
C GLY A 154 -2.77 -17.16 4.03
N HIS A 155 -1.93 -17.40 5.04
CA HIS A 155 -2.33 -17.40 6.46
C HIS A 155 -2.99 -16.08 6.89
N LEU A 156 -2.41 -14.92 6.52
CA LEU A 156 -2.98 -13.62 6.84
C LEU A 156 -4.40 -13.47 6.30
N ALA A 157 -4.63 -13.85 5.05
CA ALA A 157 -5.93 -13.77 4.40
C ALA A 157 -6.86 -14.92 4.78
N GLY A 158 -6.35 -15.95 5.47
CA GLY A 158 -7.08 -17.17 5.80
C GLY A 158 -7.47 -17.99 4.59
N ARG A 159 -6.64 -18.00 3.56
CA ARG A 159 -6.82 -18.73 2.31
C ARG A 159 -5.81 -19.85 2.19
N THR A 160 -6.19 -20.90 1.48
CA THR A 160 -5.30 -21.97 1.02
C THR A 160 -4.91 -21.73 -0.44
N LEU A 161 -3.85 -22.42 -0.91
CA LEU A 161 -3.39 -22.31 -2.29
C LEU A 161 -4.46 -22.79 -3.31
N ASP A 162 -5.41 -23.60 -2.87
CA ASP A 162 -6.48 -24.17 -3.73
C ASP A 162 -7.70 -23.23 -3.86
N GLN A 163 -7.71 -22.07 -3.20
CA GLN A 163 -8.76 -21.04 -3.21
C GLN A 163 -8.33 -19.79 -3.98
#